data_99e431d635340afe6868f356fce1e0a5
#
_entry.id   99e431d635340afe6868f356fce1e0a5
#
_cell.length_a   1.000
_cell.length_b   1.000
_cell.length_c   1.000
_cell.angle_alpha   90.00
_cell.angle_beta   90.00
_cell.angle_gamma   90.00
#
_symmetry.space_group_name_H-M   'P 1'
#
loop_
_entity.id
_entity.type
_entity.pdbx_description
1 polymer ?
#
loop_
_entity_poly.entity_id
_entity_poly.type
_entity_poly.pdbx_seq_one_letter_code
_entity_poly.pdbx_strand_id
1 'polypeptide(L)'
;MMEKNAKIYVAGHRGMVGSAVCRELKRQGYTCVVTRTHAQLDLCRQDAVEAFFAEEKPAYVFLAAAKVGGIQANAEAPADFMYQNMMLEMNVIHAAWKNGCRKLEFLGSSCIYPRLAQQPMKEDCLLTSALEETNEAYALAKIAGLKYCSYLNRQYGANYISVMPTNLYGPNDNYHPEHSHVLPALIRRFHEAKEAGAPSVTCWGDGSPLREFLYVDDLANLCVFLMNHYSGDETVNAGTGKELSIRSLAEMVARVVGYRGEIRWDTTKQNGTPRKLLDVSKAEALGWRYTTELEDGIRLAYEDFLNNPIRAER
;
A
#
# COMPACT_ATOMS: atom_id res chain seq x y z
N MET A 1 16.07 -18.21 -2.22
CA MET A 1 15.07 -18.14 -1.13
C MET A 1 15.71 -17.54 0.12
N MET A 2 14.98 -16.77 0.90
CA MET A 2 15.42 -16.26 2.20
C MET A 2 15.56 -17.42 3.20
N GLU A 3 16.63 -17.43 3.98
CA GLU A 3 16.82 -18.42 5.05
C GLU A 3 15.85 -18.13 6.22
N LYS A 4 15.25 -19.16 6.81
CA LYS A 4 14.23 -19.01 7.86
C LYS A 4 14.72 -18.30 9.13
N ASN A 5 16.01 -18.38 9.43
CA ASN A 5 16.67 -17.75 10.57
C ASN A 5 17.45 -16.47 10.21
N ALA A 6 17.39 -16.05 8.96
CA ALA A 6 18.04 -14.80 8.56
C ALA A 6 17.34 -13.60 9.20
N LYS A 7 18.12 -12.57 9.53
CA LYS A 7 17.58 -11.32 10.07
C LYS A 7 16.85 -10.53 8.99
N ILE A 8 15.57 -10.29 9.20
CA ILE A 8 14.66 -9.57 8.28
C ILE A 8 14.17 -8.31 8.98
N TYR A 9 14.43 -7.15 8.41
CA TYR A 9 13.87 -5.89 8.92
C TYR A 9 12.58 -5.52 8.16
N VAL A 10 11.51 -5.26 8.91
CA VAL A 10 10.24 -4.76 8.37
C VAL A 10 10.05 -3.33 8.82
N ALA A 11 10.36 -2.37 7.94
CA ALA A 11 10.10 -0.95 8.17
C ALA A 11 8.60 -0.66 8.00
N GLY A 12 7.99 -0.01 9.01
CA GLY A 12 6.54 0.29 8.98
C GLY A 12 5.63 -0.83 9.50
N HIS A 13 6.14 -1.72 10.35
CA HIS A 13 5.45 -2.91 10.88
C HIS A 13 4.11 -2.63 11.60
N ARG A 14 3.83 -1.39 12.00
CA ARG A 14 2.55 -0.99 12.62
C ARG A 14 1.51 -0.52 11.61
N GLY A 15 1.89 -0.28 10.36
CA GLY A 15 0.97 0.05 9.28
C GLY A 15 0.26 -1.18 8.73
N MET A 16 -0.75 -0.96 7.88
CA MET A 16 -1.52 -2.04 7.24
C MET A 16 -0.60 -3.04 6.52
N VAL A 17 0.23 -2.59 5.60
CA VAL A 17 1.12 -3.45 4.81
C VAL A 17 2.21 -4.10 5.66
N GLY A 18 2.93 -3.31 6.48
CA GLY A 18 4.03 -3.84 7.28
C GLY A 18 3.57 -4.88 8.31
N SER A 19 2.39 -4.70 8.91
CA SER A 19 1.83 -5.71 9.84
C SER A 19 1.42 -6.98 9.11
N ALA A 20 0.87 -6.88 7.88
CA ALA A 20 0.53 -8.03 7.05
C ALA A 20 1.79 -8.82 6.66
N VAL A 21 2.87 -8.13 6.25
CA VAL A 21 4.17 -8.77 5.98
C VAL A 21 4.70 -9.50 7.22
N CYS A 22 4.60 -8.91 8.41
CA CYS A 22 5.00 -9.59 9.65
C CYS A 22 4.16 -10.85 9.91
N ARG A 23 2.83 -10.81 9.69
CA ARG A 23 1.96 -11.99 9.82
C ARG A 23 2.37 -13.09 8.84
N GLU A 24 2.61 -12.73 7.59
CA GLU A 24 2.99 -13.67 6.53
C GLU A 24 4.36 -14.29 6.78
N LEU A 25 5.36 -13.51 7.19
CA LEU A 25 6.67 -14.03 7.59
C LEU A 25 6.57 -15.02 8.73
N LYS A 26 5.76 -14.70 9.76
CA LYS A 26 5.50 -15.63 10.88
C LYS A 26 4.80 -16.90 10.40
N ARG A 27 3.78 -16.79 9.54
CA ARG A 27 3.04 -17.94 8.97
C ARG A 27 3.97 -18.86 8.19
N GLN A 28 4.93 -18.29 7.47
CA GLN A 28 5.93 -19.05 6.72
C GLN A 28 7.12 -19.55 7.57
N GLY A 29 7.14 -19.30 8.88
CA GLY A 29 8.15 -19.83 9.79
C GLY A 29 9.49 -19.06 9.78
N TYR A 30 9.51 -17.79 9.42
CA TYR A 30 10.68 -16.91 9.63
C TYR A 30 10.76 -16.50 11.09
N THR A 31 11.93 -16.70 11.72
CA THR A 31 12.09 -16.59 13.18
C THR A 31 12.79 -15.34 13.65
N CYS A 32 13.51 -14.62 12.76
CA CYS A 32 14.31 -13.45 13.12
C CYS A 32 13.80 -12.18 12.39
N VAL A 33 12.60 -11.72 12.79
CA VAL A 33 12.00 -10.49 12.26
C VAL A 33 12.28 -9.33 13.21
N VAL A 34 13.01 -8.32 12.73
CA VAL A 34 13.34 -7.09 13.46
C VAL A 34 12.38 -5.99 13.05
N THR A 35 11.89 -5.24 14.02
CA THR A 35 10.99 -4.09 13.81
C THR A 35 11.39 -2.96 14.74
N ARG A 36 11.09 -1.70 14.36
CA ARG A 36 11.24 -0.52 15.20
C ARG A 36 10.03 0.39 15.03
N THR A 37 9.52 0.91 16.13
CA THR A 37 8.49 1.95 16.08
C THR A 37 9.10 3.28 15.66
N HIS A 38 8.29 4.24 15.22
CA HIS A 38 8.77 5.59 14.89
C HIS A 38 9.50 6.26 16.07
N ALA A 39 9.03 6.07 17.29
CA ALA A 39 9.70 6.58 18.49
C ALA A 39 11.06 5.94 18.78
N GLN A 40 11.28 4.70 18.33
CA GLN A 40 12.57 3.98 18.48
C GLN A 40 13.52 4.28 17.33
N LEU A 41 13.00 4.52 16.14
CA LEU A 41 13.77 4.79 14.93
C LEU A 41 12.96 5.67 13.99
N ASP A 42 13.25 6.96 13.98
CA ASP A 42 12.74 7.90 12.99
C ASP A 42 13.53 7.72 11.68
N LEU A 43 12.88 7.16 10.67
CA LEU A 43 13.50 6.87 9.38
C LEU A 43 13.88 8.12 8.57
N CYS A 44 13.36 9.29 8.94
CA CYS A 44 13.79 10.56 8.35
C CYS A 44 15.15 11.03 8.88
N ARG A 45 15.65 10.45 9.97
CA ARG A 45 16.94 10.77 10.54
C ARG A 45 18.03 9.85 10.00
N GLN A 46 18.86 10.36 9.12
CA GLN A 46 19.92 9.60 8.45
C GLN A 46 20.89 8.97 9.45
N ASP A 47 21.34 9.74 10.43
CA ASP A 47 22.27 9.28 11.47
C ASP A 47 21.75 8.07 12.26
N ALA A 48 20.47 8.13 12.65
CA ALA A 48 19.83 7.05 13.38
C ALA A 48 19.63 5.80 12.51
N VAL A 49 19.26 5.96 11.23
CA VAL A 49 19.10 4.84 10.29
C VAL A 49 20.44 4.19 9.99
N GLU A 50 21.51 4.96 9.74
CA GLU A 50 22.86 4.42 9.52
C GLU A 50 23.34 3.64 10.74
N ALA A 51 23.18 4.16 11.96
CA ALA A 51 23.54 3.46 13.19
C ALA A 51 22.78 2.15 13.36
N PHE A 52 21.46 2.16 13.13
CA PHE A 52 20.61 0.97 13.17
C PHE A 52 21.07 -0.12 12.20
N PHE A 53 21.34 0.23 10.93
CA PHE A 53 21.77 -0.74 9.94
C PHE A 53 23.20 -1.26 10.20
N ALA A 54 24.08 -0.42 10.73
CA ALA A 54 25.43 -0.83 11.12
C ALA A 54 25.43 -1.85 12.29
N GLU A 55 24.49 -1.69 13.25
CA GLU A 55 24.32 -2.59 14.39
C GLU A 55 23.58 -3.87 14.00
N GLU A 56 22.38 -3.74 13.43
CA GLU A 56 21.48 -4.86 13.16
C GLU A 56 21.90 -5.69 11.95
N LYS A 57 22.45 -5.08 10.93
CA LYS A 57 22.88 -5.73 9.67
C LYS A 57 21.84 -6.71 9.11
N PRO A 58 20.60 -6.27 8.85
CA PRO A 58 19.58 -7.16 8.33
C PRO A 58 19.98 -7.70 6.95
N ALA A 59 19.83 -9.02 6.76
CA ALA A 59 20.09 -9.65 5.48
C ALA A 59 19.03 -9.30 4.44
N TYR A 60 17.80 -9.07 4.90
CA TYR A 60 16.62 -8.76 4.08
C TYR A 60 15.84 -7.59 4.65
N VAL A 61 15.27 -6.76 3.77
CA VAL A 61 14.49 -5.60 4.18
C VAL A 61 13.18 -5.54 3.39
N PHE A 62 12.06 -5.36 4.10
CA PHE A 62 10.79 -4.94 3.52
C PHE A 62 10.54 -3.47 3.89
N LEU A 63 10.58 -2.57 2.91
CA LEU A 63 10.37 -1.15 3.13
C LEU A 63 8.90 -0.79 2.87
N ALA A 64 8.06 -1.00 3.88
CA ALA A 64 6.63 -0.69 3.88
C ALA A 64 6.30 0.61 4.62
N ALA A 65 7.30 1.29 5.19
CA ALA A 65 7.11 2.58 5.84
C ALA A 65 6.87 3.67 4.79
N ALA A 66 5.85 4.48 5.00
CA ALA A 66 5.56 5.67 4.21
C ALA A 66 4.61 6.60 4.98
N LYS A 67 4.66 7.90 4.67
CA LYS A 67 3.57 8.83 4.98
C LYS A 67 2.52 8.65 3.87
N VAL A 68 1.34 8.16 4.24
CA VAL A 68 0.24 7.88 3.30
C VAL A 68 -1.03 8.60 3.74
N GLY A 69 -1.92 8.87 2.81
CA GLY A 69 -3.22 9.51 3.07
C GLY A 69 -4.07 9.57 1.81
N GLY A 70 -5.36 9.87 1.99
CA GLY A 70 -6.30 10.11 0.90
C GLY A 70 -5.96 11.35 0.07
N ILE A 71 -6.80 11.64 -0.93
CA ILE A 71 -6.63 12.78 -1.85
C ILE A 71 -6.53 14.11 -1.08
N GLN A 72 -7.41 14.31 -0.09
CA GLN A 72 -7.44 15.53 0.71
C GLN A 72 -6.14 15.73 1.50
N ALA A 73 -5.66 14.72 2.20
CA ALA A 73 -4.42 14.80 2.98
C ALA A 73 -3.21 15.11 2.10
N ASN A 74 -3.14 14.54 0.90
CA ASN A 74 -2.07 14.84 -0.07
C ASN A 74 -2.15 16.30 -0.57
N ALA A 75 -3.36 16.79 -0.88
CA ALA A 75 -3.56 18.15 -1.36
C ALA A 75 -3.26 19.21 -0.28
N GLU A 76 -3.52 18.92 1.00
CA GLU A 76 -3.29 19.84 2.12
C GLU A 76 -1.81 19.94 2.53
N ALA A 77 -1.01 18.89 2.35
CA ALA A 77 0.36 18.84 2.83
C ALA A 77 1.37 18.26 1.81
N PRO A 78 1.39 18.72 0.53
CA PRO A 78 2.21 18.09 -0.51
C PRO A 78 3.71 18.12 -0.21
N ALA A 79 4.23 19.21 0.36
CA ALA A 79 5.64 19.34 0.73
C ALA A 79 6.05 18.31 1.81
N ASP A 80 5.20 18.08 2.80
CA ASP A 80 5.44 17.09 3.84
C ASP A 80 5.41 15.66 3.30
N PHE A 81 4.46 15.36 2.40
CA PHE A 81 4.40 14.04 1.75
C PHE A 81 5.65 13.77 0.93
N MET A 82 6.12 14.75 0.17
CA MET A 82 7.35 14.62 -0.61
C MET A 82 8.57 14.46 0.29
N TYR A 83 8.78 15.39 1.21
CA TYR A 83 9.98 15.42 2.04
C TYR A 83 10.12 14.16 2.91
N GLN A 84 9.07 13.83 3.67
CA GLN A 84 9.14 12.70 4.61
C GLN A 84 9.32 11.37 3.86
N ASN A 85 8.60 11.13 2.75
CA ASN A 85 8.78 9.90 1.99
C ASN A 85 10.16 9.84 1.33
N MET A 86 10.64 10.92 0.71
CA MET A 86 11.99 10.93 0.14
C MET A 86 13.06 10.65 1.18
N MET A 87 13.01 11.31 2.33
CA MET A 87 14.01 11.13 3.38
C MET A 87 14.03 9.70 3.91
N LEU A 88 12.86 9.17 4.30
CA LEU A 88 12.81 7.81 4.85
C LEU A 88 13.24 6.74 3.83
N GLU A 89 12.85 6.89 2.56
CA GLU A 89 13.18 5.94 1.49
C GLU A 89 14.66 5.97 1.16
N MET A 90 15.22 7.16 0.93
CA MET A 90 16.65 7.32 0.63
C MET A 90 17.54 6.82 1.78
N ASN A 91 17.19 7.15 3.03
CA ASN A 91 17.96 6.72 4.19
C ASN A 91 17.97 5.20 4.33
N VAL A 92 16.80 4.55 4.25
CA VAL A 92 16.70 3.09 4.42
C VAL A 92 17.35 2.34 3.28
N ILE A 93 17.08 2.73 2.01
CA ILE A 93 17.65 2.05 0.83
C ILE A 93 19.18 2.20 0.82
N HIS A 94 19.69 3.41 1.10
CA HIS A 94 21.14 3.66 1.12
C HIS A 94 21.84 2.91 2.26
N ALA A 95 21.29 2.97 3.47
CA ALA A 95 21.88 2.28 4.62
C ALA A 95 21.84 0.75 4.45
N ALA A 96 20.78 0.20 3.87
CA ALA A 96 20.69 -1.21 3.55
C ALA A 96 21.82 -1.64 2.58
N TRP A 97 22.02 -0.87 1.49
CA TRP A 97 23.09 -1.13 0.53
C TRP A 97 24.49 -1.01 1.18
N LYS A 98 24.75 0.06 1.90
CA LYS A 98 26.04 0.33 2.56
C LYS A 98 26.43 -0.75 3.56
N ASN A 99 25.45 -1.40 4.20
CA ASN A 99 25.67 -2.44 5.21
C ASN A 99 25.50 -3.88 4.68
N GLY A 100 25.47 -4.07 3.35
CA GLY A 100 25.50 -5.39 2.73
C GLY A 100 24.17 -6.17 2.82
N CYS A 101 23.04 -5.48 2.87
CA CYS A 101 21.72 -6.11 2.75
C CYS A 101 21.65 -6.88 1.42
N ARG A 102 21.33 -8.17 1.49
CA ARG A 102 21.33 -9.06 0.32
C ARG A 102 20.18 -8.77 -0.62
N LYS A 103 19.01 -8.42 -0.07
CA LYS A 103 17.83 -8.09 -0.85
C LYS A 103 16.91 -7.15 -0.10
N LEU A 104 16.39 -6.16 -0.83
CA LEU A 104 15.40 -5.21 -0.32
C LEU A 104 14.19 -5.20 -1.23
N GLU A 105 13.00 -5.18 -0.66
CA GLU A 105 11.76 -4.92 -1.37
C GLU A 105 11.22 -3.55 -1.02
N PHE A 106 11.08 -2.71 -2.04
CA PHE A 106 10.51 -1.38 -1.95
C PHE A 106 9.02 -1.41 -2.29
N LEU A 107 8.18 -1.01 -1.33
CA LEU A 107 6.76 -0.84 -1.53
C LEU A 107 6.47 0.54 -2.14
N GLY A 108 6.18 0.55 -3.43
CA GLY A 108 5.74 1.72 -4.16
C GLY A 108 4.23 1.94 -4.08
N SER A 109 3.66 2.46 -5.14
CA SER A 109 2.22 2.70 -5.29
C SER A 109 1.84 2.84 -6.77
N SER A 110 0.66 2.43 -7.16
CA SER A 110 0.11 2.69 -8.50
C SER A 110 -0.10 4.19 -8.81
N CYS A 111 0.07 5.07 -7.83
CA CYS A 111 0.04 6.53 -8.04
C CYS A 111 1.21 7.05 -8.88
N ILE A 112 2.29 6.27 -9.03
CA ILE A 112 3.45 6.64 -9.86
C ILE A 112 3.16 6.62 -11.36
N TYR A 113 2.09 5.97 -11.78
CA TYR A 113 1.73 5.89 -13.19
C TYR A 113 1.04 7.15 -13.68
N PRO A 114 1.21 7.50 -14.96
CA PRO A 114 0.58 8.69 -15.54
C PRO A 114 -0.93 8.70 -15.34
N ARG A 115 -1.48 9.91 -15.12
CA ARG A 115 -2.93 10.12 -14.93
C ARG A 115 -3.77 9.52 -16.05
N LEU A 116 -3.31 9.63 -17.29
CA LEU A 116 -4.01 9.19 -18.48
C LEU A 116 -3.34 7.95 -19.12
N ALA A 117 -2.65 7.14 -18.33
CA ALA A 117 -2.06 5.90 -18.82
C ALA A 117 -3.13 4.96 -19.41
N GLN A 118 -2.74 4.24 -20.47
CA GLN A 118 -3.60 3.21 -21.05
C GLN A 118 -3.94 2.15 -19.99
N GLN A 119 -5.18 1.71 -19.98
CA GLN A 119 -5.69 0.74 -19.01
C GLN A 119 -5.88 -0.64 -19.66
N PRO A 120 -5.47 -1.74 -19.01
CA PRO A 120 -4.77 -1.80 -17.72
C PRO A 120 -3.35 -1.22 -17.81
N MET A 121 -2.88 -0.59 -16.71
CA MET A 121 -1.58 0.08 -16.65
C MET A 121 -0.46 -0.93 -16.53
N LYS A 122 0.47 -0.91 -17.50
CA LYS A 122 1.69 -1.70 -17.47
C LYS A 122 2.84 -0.96 -16.77
N GLU A 123 3.82 -1.70 -16.30
CA GLU A 123 4.98 -1.14 -15.58
C GLU A 123 5.82 -0.20 -16.46
N ASP A 124 5.84 -0.41 -17.77
CA ASP A 124 6.60 0.38 -18.75
C ASP A 124 5.99 1.77 -19.05
N CYS A 125 4.75 2.02 -18.60
CA CYS A 125 4.13 3.35 -18.76
C CYS A 125 4.68 4.40 -17.77
N LEU A 126 5.55 4.01 -16.85
CA LEU A 126 6.16 4.91 -15.88
C LEU A 126 6.89 6.08 -16.57
N LEU A 127 6.60 7.32 -16.15
CA LEU A 127 7.23 8.56 -16.67
C LEU A 127 6.96 8.86 -18.15
N THR A 128 5.93 8.29 -18.75
CA THR A 128 5.57 8.58 -20.15
C THR A 128 4.67 9.79 -20.32
N SER A 129 4.04 10.28 -19.25
CA SER A 129 3.16 11.46 -19.25
C SER A 129 3.02 12.03 -17.83
N ALA A 130 2.23 13.12 -17.69
CA ALA A 130 2.01 13.81 -16.43
C ALA A 130 1.31 12.92 -15.38
N LEU A 131 1.68 13.13 -14.12
CA LEU A 131 1.10 12.47 -12.96
C LEU A 131 -0.26 13.08 -12.59
N GLU A 132 -0.97 12.46 -11.64
CA GLU A 132 -2.17 13.04 -11.02
C GLU A 132 -1.76 14.16 -10.05
N GLU A 133 -2.19 15.38 -10.33
CA GLU A 133 -1.77 16.60 -9.60
C GLU A 133 -2.04 16.50 -8.08
N THR A 134 -3.15 15.89 -7.69
CA THR A 134 -3.57 15.83 -6.28
C THR A 134 -2.64 14.99 -5.39
N ASN A 135 -1.81 14.12 -5.96
CA ASN A 135 -0.86 13.28 -5.23
C ASN A 135 0.53 13.22 -5.89
N GLU A 136 0.82 14.17 -6.79
CA GLU A 136 2.10 14.22 -7.52
C GLU A 136 3.31 14.20 -6.59
N ALA A 137 3.26 14.97 -5.50
CA ALA A 137 4.35 15.07 -4.53
C ALA A 137 4.70 13.70 -3.89
N TYR A 138 3.69 12.93 -3.53
CA TYR A 138 3.85 11.55 -3.05
C TYR A 138 4.37 10.62 -4.16
N ALA A 139 3.80 10.74 -5.35
CA ALA A 139 4.19 9.91 -6.49
C ALA A 139 5.66 10.14 -6.88
N LEU A 140 6.13 11.40 -6.92
CA LEU A 140 7.53 11.73 -7.18
C LEU A 140 8.49 11.12 -6.16
N ALA A 141 8.15 11.15 -4.87
CA ALA A 141 8.95 10.48 -3.85
C ALA A 141 9.02 8.98 -4.12
N LYS A 142 7.90 8.32 -4.39
CA LYS A 142 7.86 6.88 -4.72
C LYS A 142 8.64 6.53 -5.98
N ILE A 143 8.58 7.38 -7.02
CA ILE A 143 9.40 7.21 -8.23
C ILE A 143 10.89 7.31 -7.90
N ALA A 144 11.29 8.26 -7.05
CA ALA A 144 12.69 8.41 -6.64
C ALA A 144 13.22 7.16 -5.92
N GLY A 145 12.47 6.62 -4.94
CA GLY A 145 12.83 5.40 -4.23
C GLY A 145 12.97 4.19 -5.16
N LEU A 146 11.98 3.99 -6.05
CA LEU A 146 12.00 2.94 -7.06
C LEU A 146 13.23 3.05 -7.97
N LYS A 147 13.49 4.24 -8.53
CA LYS A 147 14.63 4.48 -9.41
C LYS A 147 15.96 4.30 -8.68
N TYR A 148 16.03 4.69 -7.42
CA TYR A 148 17.24 4.49 -6.63
C TYR A 148 17.55 3.00 -6.42
N CYS A 149 16.56 2.17 -6.13
CA CYS A 149 16.72 0.72 -6.10
C CYS A 149 17.28 0.19 -7.44
N SER A 150 16.69 0.60 -8.56
CA SER A 150 17.12 0.22 -9.91
C SER A 150 18.57 0.66 -10.21
N TYR A 151 18.94 1.87 -9.83
CA TYR A 151 20.32 2.36 -10.05
C TYR A 151 21.35 1.63 -9.18
N LEU A 152 21.01 1.28 -7.93
CA LEU A 152 21.89 0.45 -7.10
C LEU A 152 22.09 -0.95 -7.71
N ASN A 153 21.03 -1.55 -8.28
CA ASN A 153 21.15 -2.82 -8.99
C ASN A 153 22.13 -2.71 -10.16
N ARG A 154 21.95 -1.70 -11.01
CA ARG A 154 22.77 -1.51 -12.22
C ARG A 154 24.20 -1.15 -11.92
N GLN A 155 24.42 -0.28 -10.96
CA GLN A 155 25.75 0.26 -10.66
C GLN A 155 26.58 -0.65 -9.77
N TYR A 156 25.94 -1.33 -8.81
CA TYR A 156 26.65 -2.06 -7.77
C TYR A 156 26.24 -3.54 -7.66
N GLY A 157 25.37 -4.02 -8.53
CA GLY A 157 24.90 -5.41 -8.49
C GLY A 157 24.03 -5.74 -7.27
N ALA A 158 23.36 -4.75 -6.69
CA ALA A 158 22.40 -4.99 -5.63
C ALA A 158 21.22 -5.84 -6.15
N ASN A 159 20.44 -6.44 -5.24
CA ASN A 159 19.24 -7.19 -5.58
C ASN A 159 18.02 -6.55 -4.92
N TYR A 160 17.67 -5.36 -5.36
CA TYR A 160 16.57 -4.56 -4.80
C TYR A 160 15.41 -4.56 -5.78
N ILE A 161 14.27 -5.05 -5.31
CA ILE A 161 13.04 -5.19 -6.10
C ILE A 161 12.00 -4.16 -5.69
N SER A 162 11.07 -3.84 -6.59
CA SER A 162 10.00 -2.87 -6.33
C SER A 162 8.65 -3.43 -6.70
N VAL A 163 7.66 -3.24 -5.82
CA VAL A 163 6.28 -3.71 -5.99
C VAL A 163 5.34 -2.53 -5.99
N MET A 164 4.43 -2.47 -6.98
CA MET A 164 3.45 -1.39 -7.13
C MET A 164 2.04 -1.90 -6.83
N PRO A 165 1.57 -1.76 -5.60
CA PRO A 165 0.22 -2.20 -5.25
C PRO A 165 -0.85 -1.26 -5.81
N THR A 166 -2.00 -1.86 -6.14
CA THR A 166 -3.28 -1.17 -6.36
C THR A 166 -3.85 -0.66 -5.02
N ASN A 167 -5.15 -0.29 -4.98
CA ASN A 167 -5.76 0.14 -3.72
C ASN A 167 -5.83 -1.05 -2.75
N LEU A 168 -5.20 -0.88 -1.61
CA LEU A 168 -5.16 -1.89 -0.56
C LEU A 168 -6.25 -1.66 0.47
N TYR A 169 -6.66 -2.73 1.12
CA TYR A 169 -7.59 -2.71 2.24
C TYR A 169 -7.38 -3.95 3.13
N GLY A 170 -7.79 -3.88 4.39
CA GLY A 170 -7.71 -5.03 5.31
C GLY A 170 -7.37 -4.63 6.74
N PRO A 171 -6.90 -5.57 7.56
CA PRO A 171 -6.56 -5.33 8.96
C PRO A 171 -5.52 -4.24 9.14
N ASN A 172 -5.71 -3.41 10.17
CA ASN A 172 -4.89 -2.23 10.46
C ASN A 172 -4.97 -1.10 9.42
N ASP A 173 -6.03 -1.04 8.62
CA ASP A 173 -6.28 0.10 7.74
C ASP A 173 -6.59 1.38 8.53
N ASN A 174 -6.59 2.53 7.85
CA ASN A 174 -6.93 3.83 8.41
C ASN A 174 -8.43 4.10 8.20
N TYR A 175 -9.18 4.15 9.27
CA TYR A 175 -10.64 4.43 9.25
C TYR A 175 -10.98 5.88 9.63
N HIS A 176 -10.04 6.83 9.54
CA HIS A 176 -10.30 8.23 9.85
C HIS A 176 -11.41 8.80 8.94
N PRO A 177 -12.40 9.57 9.47
CA PRO A 177 -13.57 10.01 8.69
C PRO A 177 -13.23 10.81 7.43
N GLU A 178 -12.16 11.62 7.47
CA GLU A 178 -11.80 12.58 6.40
C GLU A 178 -10.54 12.18 5.61
N HIS A 179 -9.61 11.42 6.23
CA HIS A 179 -8.30 11.14 5.67
C HIS A 179 -8.09 9.70 5.21
N SER A 180 -9.11 8.85 5.35
CA SER A 180 -9.05 7.45 4.92
C SER A 180 -9.28 7.29 3.41
N HIS A 181 -8.90 6.13 2.89
CA HIS A 181 -9.25 5.72 1.54
C HIS A 181 -10.73 5.32 1.44
N VAL A 182 -11.23 5.21 0.21
CA VAL A 182 -12.66 5.02 -0.07
C VAL A 182 -13.27 3.80 0.62
N LEU A 183 -12.60 2.64 0.60
CA LEU A 183 -13.17 1.41 1.16
C LEU A 183 -13.29 1.48 2.69
N PRO A 184 -12.24 1.80 3.47
CA PRO A 184 -12.38 1.97 4.92
C PRO A 184 -13.34 3.11 5.30
N ALA A 185 -13.41 4.20 4.53
CA ALA A 185 -14.39 5.27 4.74
C ALA A 185 -15.83 4.76 4.59
N LEU A 186 -16.10 3.90 3.60
CA LEU A 186 -17.42 3.30 3.41
C LEU A 186 -17.77 2.32 4.55
N ILE A 187 -16.82 1.48 4.99
CA ILE A 187 -17.04 0.59 6.14
C ILE A 187 -17.48 1.39 7.36
N ARG A 188 -16.72 2.41 7.75
CA ARG A 188 -17.03 3.25 8.91
C ARG A 188 -18.38 3.95 8.75
N ARG A 189 -18.61 4.60 7.62
CA ARG A 189 -19.82 5.38 7.36
C ARG A 189 -21.08 4.52 7.40
N PHE A 190 -21.06 3.33 6.79
CA PHE A 190 -22.22 2.43 6.85
C PHE A 190 -22.41 1.80 8.22
N HIS A 191 -21.31 1.54 8.95
CA HIS A 191 -21.41 1.07 10.34
C HIS A 191 -22.07 2.11 11.23
N GLU A 192 -21.56 3.34 11.23
CA GLU A 192 -22.12 4.44 12.04
C GLU A 192 -23.59 4.72 11.68
N ALA A 193 -23.94 4.69 10.40
CA ALA A 193 -25.32 4.86 9.94
C ALA A 193 -26.24 3.72 10.38
N LYS A 194 -25.75 2.48 10.37
CA LYS A 194 -26.48 1.31 10.88
C LYS A 194 -26.75 1.43 12.38
N GLU A 195 -25.72 1.76 13.17
CA GLU A 195 -25.86 1.92 14.63
C GLU A 195 -26.79 3.07 15.00
N ALA A 196 -26.77 4.16 14.22
CA ALA A 196 -27.67 5.30 14.39
C ALA A 196 -29.10 5.08 13.85
N GLY A 197 -29.35 3.97 13.15
CA GLY A 197 -30.64 3.76 12.46
C GLY A 197 -30.93 4.79 11.36
N ALA A 198 -29.90 5.36 10.75
CA ALA A 198 -30.03 6.42 9.76
C ALA A 198 -30.74 5.91 8.49
N PRO A 199 -31.73 6.65 7.96
CA PRO A 199 -32.53 6.21 6.79
C PRO A 199 -31.73 6.29 5.48
N SER A 200 -30.65 7.10 5.42
CA SER A 200 -29.81 7.23 4.23
C SER A 200 -28.37 7.57 4.58
N VAL A 201 -27.44 7.19 3.69
CA VAL A 201 -26.04 7.58 3.68
C VAL A 201 -25.73 8.26 2.37
N THR A 202 -25.06 9.44 2.43
CA THR A 202 -24.63 10.17 1.24
C THR A 202 -23.18 9.88 0.93
N CYS A 203 -22.89 9.32 -0.25
CA CYS A 203 -21.56 9.11 -0.82
C CYS A 203 -21.22 10.26 -1.79
N TRP A 204 -19.92 10.54 -1.95
CA TRP A 204 -19.46 11.61 -2.83
C TRP A 204 -19.41 11.15 -4.29
N GLY A 205 -19.64 12.11 -5.22
CA GLY A 205 -19.64 11.88 -6.66
C GLY A 205 -20.90 11.18 -7.14
N ASP A 206 -20.80 10.48 -8.26
CA ASP A 206 -21.90 9.71 -8.87
C ASP A 206 -21.71 8.19 -8.75
N GLY A 207 -20.56 7.74 -8.21
CA GLY A 207 -20.20 6.35 -8.06
C GLY A 207 -19.73 5.66 -9.34
N SER A 208 -19.54 6.38 -10.44
CA SER A 208 -19.10 5.81 -11.73
C SER A 208 -17.63 5.40 -11.82
N PRO A 209 -16.65 6.02 -11.10
CA PRO A 209 -15.25 5.64 -11.21
C PRO A 209 -15.01 4.17 -10.93
N LEU A 210 -14.12 3.57 -11.76
CA LEU A 210 -13.73 2.17 -11.62
C LEU A 210 -12.44 2.05 -10.82
N ARG A 211 -12.40 1.11 -9.87
CA ARG A 211 -11.24 0.85 -9.01
C ARG A 211 -11.00 -0.64 -8.85
N GLU A 212 -9.75 -0.96 -8.70
CA GLU A 212 -9.25 -2.27 -8.32
C GLU A 212 -8.88 -2.27 -6.85
N PHE A 213 -9.11 -3.38 -6.14
CA PHE A 213 -8.80 -3.56 -4.74
C PHE A 213 -8.08 -4.88 -4.51
N LEU A 214 -7.03 -4.86 -3.68
CA LEU A 214 -6.28 -6.05 -3.29
C LEU A 214 -6.26 -6.16 -1.76
N TYR A 215 -6.62 -7.32 -1.24
CA TYR A 215 -6.55 -7.60 0.19
C TYR A 215 -5.11 -7.60 0.68
N VAL A 216 -4.85 -6.97 1.82
CA VAL A 216 -3.47 -6.69 2.28
C VAL A 216 -2.66 -7.94 2.58
N ASP A 217 -3.29 -9.03 3.04
CA ASP A 217 -2.56 -10.28 3.31
C ASP A 217 -2.19 -11.01 2.00
N ASP A 218 -2.96 -10.84 0.92
CA ASP A 218 -2.55 -11.30 -0.42
C ASP A 218 -1.34 -10.49 -0.93
N LEU A 219 -1.31 -9.17 -0.71
CA LEU A 219 -0.11 -8.39 -1.01
C LEU A 219 1.08 -8.88 -0.20
N ALA A 220 0.93 -9.11 1.10
CA ALA A 220 2.01 -9.60 1.96
C ALA A 220 2.54 -10.96 1.48
N ASN A 221 1.64 -11.84 1.02
CA ASN A 221 2.01 -13.11 0.41
C ASN A 221 2.82 -12.90 -0.87
N LEU A 222 2.39 -11.99 -1.76
CA LEU A 222 3.16 -11.62 -2.95
C LEU A 222 4.54 -11.08 -2.59
N CYS A 223 4.64 -10.18 -1.62
CA CYS A 223 5.91 -9.61 -1.16
C CYS A 223 6.90 -10.71 -0.73
N VAL A 224 6.47 -11.62 0.12
CA VAL A 224 7.33 -12.74 0.56
C VAL A 224 7.64 -13.70 -0.60
N PHE A 225 6.69 -13.92 -1.51
CA PHE A 225 6.91 -14.70 -2.73
C PHE A 225 8.00 -14.07 -3.61
N LEU A 226 7.92 -12.78 -3.90
CA LEU A 226 8.89 -12.07 -4.74
C LEU A 226 10.27 -11.99 -4.07
N MET A 227 10.34 -11.83 -2.78
CA MET A 227 11.60 -11.89 -2.04
C MET A 227 12.28 -13.24 -2.17
N ASN A 228 11.53 -14.32 -2.36
CA ASN A 228 12.05 -15.67 -2.53
C ASN A 228 12.33 -16.09 -3.98
N HIS A 229 11.57 -15.55 -4.95
CA HIS A 229 11.52 -16.12 -6.30
C HIS A 229 11.86 -15.12 -7.43
N TYR A 230 11.85 -13.83 -7.15
CA TYR A 230 12.11 -12.80 -8.16
C TYR A 230 13.43 -12.07 -7.87
N SER A 231 14.25 -11.92 -8.88
CA SER A 231 15.45 -11.07 -8.89
C SER A 231 15.49 -10.36 -10.22
N GLY A 232 15.27 -9.07 -10.22
CA GLY A 232 15.20 -8.28 -11.44
C GLY A 232 15.06 -6.81 -11.15
N ASP A 233 15.36 -5.99 -12.15
CA ASP A 233 15.38 -4.53 -12.10
C ASP A 233 14.02 -3.92 -12.44
N GLU A 234 13.12 -4.73 -12.96
CA GLU A 234 11.78 -4.28 -13.34
C GLU A 234 10.80 -4.37 -12.18
N THR A 235 9.97 -3.36 -12.09
CA THR A 235 8.85 -3.29 -11.15
C THR A 235 7.84 -4.43 -11.40
N VAL A 236 7.14 -4.85 -10.35
CA VAL A 236 6.04 -5.80 -10.43
C VAL A 236 4.76 -5.14 -9.92
N ASN A 237 3.73 -5.09 -10.76
CA ASN A 237 2.40 -4.66 -10.37
C ASN A 237 1.74 -5.70 -9.46
N ALA A 238 1.12 -5.23 -8.39
CA ALA A 238 0.41 -6.04 -7.40
C ALA A 238 -1.08 -5.67 -7.38
N GLY A 239 -1.91 -6.51 -7.94
CA GLY A 239 -3.34 -6.30 -8.04
C GLY A 239 -4.10 -7.60 -8.27
N THR A 240 -5.38 -7.48 -8.56
CA THR A 240 -6.28 -8.61 -8.88
C THR A 240 -6.58 -8.71 -10.38
N GLY A 241 -6.31 -7.64 -11.16
CA GLY A 241 -6.75 -7.52 -12.54
C GLY A 241 -8.26 -7.37 -12.70
N LYS A 242 -8.99 -7.17 -11.58
CA LYS A 242 -10.45 -6.99 -11.58
C LYS A 242 -10.82 -5.61 -11.03
N GLU A 243 -11.75 -4.95 -11.68
CA GLU A 243 -12.25 -3.63 -11.26
C GLU A 243 -13.75 -3.64 -11.04
N LEU A 244 -14.23 -2.72 -10.20
CA LEU A 244 -15.65 -2.45 -10.03
C LEU A 244 -15.89 -0.96 -9.84
N SER A 245 -17.14 -0.51 -10.06
CA SER A 245 -17.51 0.87 -9.80
C SER A 245 -17.54 1.17 -8.30
N ILE A 246 -17.30 2.42 -7.92
CA ILE A 246 -17.46 2.88 -6.53
C ILE A 246 -18.91 2.67 -6.06
N ARG A 247 -19.89 2.73 -6.96
CA ARG A 247 -21.28 2.40 -6.67
C ARG A 247 -21.43 0.94 -6.24
N SER A 248 -20.94 0.01 -7.03
CA SER A 248 -20.97 -1.44 -6.70
C SER A 248 -20.21 -1.76 -5.43
N LEU A 249 -19.08 -1.06 -5.19
CA LEU A 249 -18.34 -1.18 -3.95
C LEU A 249 -19.18 -0.73 -2.75
N ALA A 250 -19.82 0.44 -2.83
CA ALA A 250 -20.67 0.96 -1.74
C ALA A 250 -21.82 0.01 -1.41
N GLU A 251 -22.48 -0.54 -2.44
CA GLU A 251 -23.54 -1.53 -2.28
C GLU A 251 -23.03 -2.82 -1.62
N MET A 252 -21.84 -3.30 -2.01
CA MET A 252 -21.20 -4.48 -1.41
C MET A 252 -20.84 -4.23 0.05
N VAL A 253 -20.22 -3.10 0.37
CA VAL A 253 -19.86 -2.73 1.75
C VAL A 253 -21.11 -2.57 2.61
N ALA A 254 -22.17 -1.89 2.13
CA ALA A 254 -23.44 -1.75 2.85
C ALA A 254 -24.04 -3.12 3.19
N ARG A 255 -24.01 -4.05 2.22
CA ARG A 255 -24.51 -5.42 2.41
C ARG A 255 -23.69 -6.18 3.47
N VAL A 256 -22.36 -6.11 3.43
CA VAL A 256 -21.48 -6.78 4.39
C VAL A 256 -21.64 -6.22 5.79
N VAL A 257 -21.72 -4.90 5.92
CA VAL A 257 -21.95 -4.21 7.22
C VAL A 257 -23.36 -4.50 7.76
N GLY A 258 -24.32 -4.82 6.88
CA GLY A 258 -25.74 -5.03 7.21
C GLY A 258 -26.54 -3.72 7.29
N TYR A 259 -26.09 -2.67 6.62
CA TYR A 259 -26.84 -1.43 6.46
C TYR A 259 -27.96 -1.61 5.42
N ARG A 260 -29.17 -1.16 5.75
CA ARG A 260 -30.37 -1.36 4.93
C ARG A 260 -31.03 -0.05 4.46
N GLY A 261 -30.44 1.11 4.81
CA GLY A 261 -30.93 2.41 4.38
C GLY A 261 -30.58 2.73 2.92
N GLU A 262 -31.05 3.86 2.45
CA GLU A 262 -30.81 4.34 1.08
C GLU A 262 -29.35 4.84 0.91
N ILE A 263 -28.71 4.52 -0.21
CA ILE A 263 -27.43 5.09 -0.60
C ILE A 263 -27.69 6.24 -1.58
N ARG A 264 -27.38 7.46 -1.16
CA ARG A 264 -27.49 8.68 -1.95
C ARG A 264 -26.14 9.13 -2.48
N TRP A 265 -26.14 9.88 -3.57
CA TRP A 265 -24.94 10.37 -4.21
C TRP A 265 -24.93 11.89 -4.30
N ASP A 266 -23.87 12.52 -3.79
CA ASP A 266 -23.65 13.97 -3.89
C ASP A 266 -22.81 14.27 -5.12
N THR A 267 -23.47 14.52 -6.24
CA THR A 267 -22.83 14.83 -7.53
C THR A 267 -22.20 16.21 -7.60
N THR A 268 -22.32 17.04 -6.55
CA THR A 268 -21.58 18.32 -6.43
C THR A 268 -20.11 18.10 -6.07
N LYS A 269 -19.78 16.91 -5.53
CA LYS A 269 -18.42 16.49 -5.24
C LYS A 269 -17.78 15.86 -6.47
N GLN A 270 -16.50 16.16 -6.68
CA GLN A 270 -15.76 15.62 -7.83
C GLN A 270 -15.60 14.11 -7.74
N ASN A 271 -15.77 13.44 -8.86
CA ASN A 271 -15.28 12.08 -9.05
C ASN A 271 -13.73 12.12 -9.10
N GLY A 272 -13.07 11.14 -8.53
CA GLY A 272 -11.64 10.95 -8.74
C GLY A 272 -11.32 10.51 -10.18
N THR A 273 -10.06 10.10 -10.43
CA THR A 273 -9.64 9.52 -11.73
C THR A 273 -10.66 8.50 -12.23
N PRO A 274 -11.11 8.56 -13.49
CA PRO A 274 -12.22 7.72 -14.00
C PRO A 274 -11.96 6.22 -13.88
N ARG A 275 -10.73 5.76 -14.12
CA ARG A 275 -10.36 4.34 -14.10
C ARG A 275 -8.92 4.15 -13.58
N LYS A 276 -8.72 3.09 -12.79
CA LYS A 276 -7.40 2.72 -12.28
C LYS A 276 -7.32 1.20 -12.11
N LEU A 277 -6.75 0.54 -13.11
CA LEU A 277 -6.58 -0.91 -13.19
C LEU A 277 -5.13 -1.23 -13.55
N LEU A 278 -4.49 -2.14 -12.82
CA LEU A 278 -3.13 -2.60 -13.11
C LEU A 278 -3.14 -3.80 -14.07
N ASP A 279 -2.16 -3.85 -14.95
CA ASP A 279 -1.80 -5.09 -15.63
C ASP A 279 -0.99 -5.95 -14.64
N VAL A 280 -1.53 -7.11 -14.29
CA VAL A 280 -0.95 -8.04 -13.31
C VAL A 280 -0.29 -9.25 -13.95
N SER A 281 -0.21 -9.28 -15.28
CA SER A 281 0.29 -10.41 -16.08
C SER A 281 1.69 -10.85 -15.67
N LYS A 282 2.54 -9.91 -15.20
CA LYS A 282 3.89 -10.22 -14.74
C LYS A 282 3.89 -11.01 -13.44
N ALA A 283 3.09 -10.64 -12.46
CA ALA A 283 2.96 -11.41 -11.21
C ALA A 283 2.38 -12.81 -11.49
N GLU A 284 1.39 -12.91 -12.39
CA GLU A 284 0.82 -14.19 -12.81
C GLU A 284 1.82 -15.07 -13.56
N ALA A 285 2.63 -14.50 -14.44
CA ALA A 285 3.69 -15.21 -15.17
C ALA A 285 4.79 -15.74 -14.23
N LEU A 286 5.05 -15.05 -13.10
CA LEU A 286 5.93 -15.53 -12.04
C LEU A 286 5.30 -16.67 -11.22
N GLY A 287 4.02 -16.97 -11.40
CA GLY A 287 3.29 -18.04 -10.72
C GLY A 287 2.51 -17.59 -9.48
N TRP A 288 2.34 -16.28 -9.25
CA TRP A 288 1.56 -15.77 -8.14
C TRP A 288 0.15 -15.33 -8.55
N ARG A 289 -0.83 -15.61 -7.69
CA ARG A 289 -2.21 -15.12 -7.82
C ARG A 289 -2.76 -14.78 -6.44
N TYR A 290 -3.61 -13.74 -6.36
CA TYR A 290 -4.36 -13.44 -5.16
C TYR A 290 -5.37 -14.58 -4.84
N THR A 291 -5.78 -14.68 -3.60
CA THR A 291 -6.66 -15.75 -3.11
C THR A 291 -7.93 -15.24 -2.43
N THR A 292 -7.96 -13.99 -2.00
CA THR A 292 -9.08 -13.42 -1.24
C THR A 292 -10.01 -12.64 -2.17
N GLU A 293 -11.22 -13.13 -2.38
CA GLU A 293 -12.24 -12.39 -3.11
C GLU A 293 -12.67 -11.13 -2.35
N LEU A 294 -13.07 -10.08 -3.09
CA LEU A 294 -13.30 -8.76 -2.51
C LEU A 294 -14.32 -8.77 -1.37
N GLU A 295 -15.46 -9.46 -1.52
CA GLU A 295 -16.50 -9.48 -0.49
C GLU A 295 -16.02 -10.17 0.80
N ASP A 296 -15.24 -11.24 0.69
CA ASP A 296 -14.67 -11.94 1.85
C ASP A 296 -13.62 -11.07 2.55
N GLY A 297 -12.76 -10.40 1.78
CA GLY A 297 -11.80 -9.44 2.32
C GLY A 297 -12.47 -8.25 3.03
N ILE A 298 -13.61 -7.75 2.51
CA ILE A 298 -14.40 -6.69 3.18
C ILE A 298 -14.95 -7.20 4.51
N ARG A 299 -15.41 -8.45 4.62
CA ARG A 299 -15.85 -9.04 5.91
C ARG A 299 -14.71 -9.03 6.93
N LEU A 300 -13.53 -9.51 6.53
CA LEU A 300 -12.34 -9.51 7.39
C LEU A 300 -11.91 -8.11 7.82
N ALA A 301 -11.96 -7.14 6.90
CA ALA A 301 -11.66 -5.74 7.21
C ALA A 301 -12.70 -5.13 8.17
N TYR A 302 -13.98 -5.47 8.02
CA TYR A 302 -15.03 -5.03 8.93
C TYR A 302 -14.91 -5.67 10.31
N GLU A 303 -14.53 -6.93 10.40
CA GLU A 303 -14.22 -7.60 11.68
C GLU A 303 -13.05 -6.91 12.40
N ASP A 304 -11.97 -6.54 11.67
CA ASP A 304 -10.86 -5.76 12.24
C ASP A 304 -11.34 -4.39 12.73
N PHE A 305 -12.17 -3.68 11.94
CA PHE A 305 -12.73 -2.40 12.35
C PHE A 305 -13.51 -2.49 13.67
N LEU A 306 -14.31 -3.54 13.87
CA LEU A 306 -15.10 -3.74 15.09
C LEU A 306 -14.21 -4.09 16.30
N ASN A 307 -13.10 -4.78 16.10
CA ASN A 307 -12.25 -5.31 17.16
C ASN A 307 -10.98 -4.48 17.43
N ASN A 308 -10.70 -3.47 16.61
CA ASN A 308 -9.48 -2.67 16.70
C ASN A 308 -9.81 -1.16 16.89
N PRO A 309 -10.25 -0.73 18.10
CA PRO A 309 -10.71 0.62 18.35
C PRO A 309 -9.62 1.68 18.10
N ILE A 310 -8.34 1.34 18.31
CA ILE A 310 -7.21 2.26 18.08
C ILE A 310 -7.14 2.73 16.63
N ARG A 311 -7.52 1.85 15.69
CA ARG A 311 -7.54 2.19 14.26
C ARG A 311 -8.83 2.86 13.83
N ALA A 312 -9.95 2.57 14.49
CA ALA A 312 -11.22 3.21 14.24
C ALA A 312 -11.25 4.69 14.68
N GLU A 313 -10.43 5.06 15.66
CA GLU A 313 -10.34 6.44 16.20
C GLU A 313 -9.31 7.33 15.48
N ARG A 314 -8.45 6.78 14.63
CA ARG A 314 -7.35 7.50 13.96
C ARG A 314 -7.73 8.01 12.60
#